data_4a03881db819b0688274f9df8dd7e507
#
_entry.id   4a03881db819b0688274f9df8dd7e507
#
_cell.length_a   1.000
_cell.length_b   1.000
_cell.length_c   1.000
_cell.angle_alpha   90.00
_cell.angle_beta   90.00
_cell.angle_gamma   90.00
#
_symmetry.space_group_name_H-M   'P 1'
#
loop_
_entity.id
_entity.type
_entity.pdbx_description
1 polymer ?
#
loop_
_entity_poly.entity_id
_entity_poly.type
_entity_poly.pdbx_seq_one_letter_code
_entity_poly.pdbx_strand_id
1 'polypeptide(L)'
;MGKAIRAQVRIILPDIGAFDPMPQTKHPSHAPQLLSSVTVAHLPARPVNAHKGDFGHVLVVGGDLGTGGAVLLSAEAALRCGAGLVSVATRPEHVSASLARLPETMCLGVSSANQLMGVLERASVLVVGPGLGQAAWGRSLLSAVANAEQPQVWDADALNLLARTPLALPSGSILTPHPGEAARLLGISTEAVQADRQGAARKLARRYNSVCVLKGAGTLVADPAGQLMLCERGHPAMAGAGFGDVLTGVLAALLAQGLDAWQAAGLGVWLHACAGERLGVKGRGLAASDLAPVIRELLEEHSACLA
;
A
#
# COMPACT_ATOMS: atom_id res chain seq x y z
N MET A 1 -18.32 -20.36 -45.13
CA MET A 1 -17.04 -19.60 -45.14
C MET A 1 -17.24 -18.32 -44.31
N GLY A 2 -16.95 -18.38 -43.02
CA GLY A 2 -17.05 -17.26 -42.11
C GLY A 2 -15.65 -16.81 -41.69
N LYS A 3 -15.23 -15.61 -42.08
CA LYS A 3 -13.97 -15.03 -41.68
C LYS A 3 -14.09 -14.52 -40.24
N ALA A 4 -13.36 -15.11 -39.31
CA ALA A 4 -13.19 -14.60 -37.97
C ALA A 4 -12.30 -13.34 -38.00
N ILE A 5 -12.87 -12.20 -37.63
CA ILE A 5 -12.14 -10.95 -37.47
C ILE A 5 -11.46 -11.03 -36.10
N ARG A 6 -10.14 -11.25 -36.08
CA ARG A 6 -9.31 -11.07 -34.88
C ARG A 6 -9.10 -9.56 -34.69
N ALA A 7 -9.78 -8.98 -33.71
CA ALA A 7 -9.44 -7.65 -33.23
C ALA A 7 -8.11 -7.76 -32.46
N GLN A 8 -7.02 -7.26 -33.04
CA GLN A 8 -5.78 -7.01 -32.32
C GLN A 8 -5.96 -5.71 -31.51
N VAL A 9 -6.08 -5.85 -30.21
CA VAL A 9 -5.96 -4.71 -29.29
C VAL A 9 -4.50 -4.26 -29.31
N ARG A 10 -4.22 -3.19 -30.05
CA ARG A 10 -2.94 -2.48 -30.00
C ARG A 10 -2.94 -1.63 -28.73
N ILE A 11 -2.19 -2.04 -27.72
CA ILE A 11 -1.88 -1.21 -26.54
C ILE A 11 -0.98 -0.08 -27.08
N ILE A 12 -1.54 1.11 -27.22
CA ILE A 12 -0.77 2.34 -27.47
C ILE A 12 -0.24 2.77 -26.11
N LEU A 13 1.00 2.38 -25.80
CA LEU A 13 1.73 2.98 -24.69
C LEU A 13 2.02 4.44 -25.08
N PRO A 14 1.70 5.43 -24.23
CA PRO A 14 2.18 6.77 -24.46
C PRO A 14 3.71 6.75 -24.43
N ASP A 15 4.31 7.37 -25.44
CA ASP A 15 5.75 7.60 -25.51
C ASP A 15 6.14 8.55 -24.37
N ILE A 16 6.54 7.97 -23.25
CA ILE A 16 7.15 8.72 -22.15
C ILE A 16 8.58 8.97 -22.60
N GLY A 17 8.76 10.06 -23.37
CA GLY A 17 10.05 10.55 -23.83
C GLY A 17 11.10 10.50 -22.72
N ALA A 18 12.37 10.31 -23.09
CA ALA A 18 13.50 10.30 -22.17
C ALA A 18 13.34 11.46 -21.15
N PHE A 19 13.28 11.09 -19.86
CA PHE A 19 13.12 12.07 -18.79
C PHE A 19 14.28 13.08 -18.85
N ASP A 20 13.97 14.30 -19.29
CA ASP A 20 14.90 15.41 -19.12
C ASP A 20 15.26 15.56 -17.63
N PRO A 21 16.52 15.79 -17.28
CA PRO A 21 16.91 16.06 -15.91
C PRO A 21 16.22 17.36 -15.47
N MET A 22 15.20 17.23 -14.63
CA MET A 22 14.46 18.38 -14.09
C MET A 22 15.44 19.36 -13.43
N PRO A 23 15.25 20.68 -13.62
CA PRO A 23 16.10 21.68 -12.99
C PRO A 23 16.12 21.48 -11.47
N GLN A 24 17.33 21.49 -10.90
CA GLN A 24 17.53 21.41 -9.45
C GLN A 24 17.03 22.71 -8.81
N THR A 25 15.74 22.80 -8.55
CA THR A 25 15.21 23.85 -7.66
C THR A 25 15.70 23.55 -6.25
N LYS A 26 16.56 24.39 -5.71
CA LYS A 26 16.92 24.40 -4.29
C LYS A 26 15.65 24.75 -3.50
N HIS A 27 14.89 23.72 -3.11
CA HIS A 27 13.83 23.92 -2.14
C HIS A 27 14.47 24.09 -0.75
N PRO A 28 13.94 25.00 0.09
CA PRO A 28 14.38 25.10 1.46
C PRO A 28 14.24 23.72 2.12
N SER A 29 15.31 23.21 2.70
CA SER A 29 15.31 21.95 3.44
C SER A 29 14.58 22.18 4.76
N HIS A 30 13.25 22.13 4.73
CA HIS A 30 12.50 22.07 5.99
C HIS A 30 12.83 20.72 6.65
N ALA A 31 13.17 20.77 7.93
CA ALA A 31 13.33 19.57 8.74
C ALA A 31 12.04 18.73 8.65
N PRO A 32 12.15 17.38 8.65
CA PRO A 32 10.98 16.53 8.63
C PRO A 32 10.06 16.80 9.81
N GLN A 33 8.74 16.82 9.58
CA GLN A 33 7.76 16.84 10.65
C GLN A 33 7.80 15.51 11.40
N LEU A 34 8.04 15.54 12.71
CA LEU A 34 8.02 14.32 13.52
C LEU A 34 6.58 13.82 13.70
N LEU A 35 6.36 12.54 13.42
CA LEU A 35 5.07 11.90 13.64
C LEU A 35 4.84 11.61 15.12
N SER A 36 3.71 12.05 15.64
CA SER A 36 3.24 11.85 17.00
C SER A 36 1.71 11.87 17.05
N SER A 37 1.12 11.53 18.18
CA SER A 37 -0.34 11.58 18.36
C SER A 37 -0.96 12.96 18.11
N VAL A 38 -0.18 14.04 18.22
CA VAL A 38 -0.66 15.42 17.98
C VAL A 38 -0.40 15.92 16.57
N THR A 39 0.42 15.22 15.77
CA THR A 39 0.79 15.66 14.42
C THR A 39 0.16 14.81 13.31
N VAL A 40 -0.33 13.61 13.62
CA VAL A 40 -1.03 12.75 12.67
C VAL A 40 -2.51 13.10 12.58
N ALA A 41 -3.12 12.79 11.44
CA ALA A 41 -4.54 13.05 11.21
C ALA A 41 -5.43 12.22 12.15
N HIS A 42 -6.67 12.68 12.33
CA HIS A 42 -7.72 11.92 13.01
C HIS A 42 -8.78 11.47 12.00
N LEU A 43 -9.34 10.29 12.21
CA LEU A 43 -10.57 9.90 11.54
C LEU A 43 -11.77 10.59 12.23
N PRO A 44 -12.79 11.00 11.48
CA PRO A 44 -14.02 11.51 12.08
C PRO A 44 -14.77 10.40 12.81
N ALA A 45 -15.50 10.76 13.87
CA ALA A 45 -16.41 9.85 14.53
C ALA A 45 -17.49 9.33 13.54
N ARG A 46 -17.93 8.09 13.74
CA ARG A 46 -18.91 7.48 12.84
C ARG A 46 -20.33 7.88 13.23
N PRO A 47 -21.19 8.28 12.28
CA PRO A 47 -22.59 8.50 12.54
C PRO A 47 -23.28 7.23 13.05
N VAL A 48 -24.26 7.37 13.96
CA VAL A 48 -25.01 6.25 14.53
C VAL A 48 -25.74 5.44 13.45
N ASN A 49 -26.17 6.09 12.38
CA ASN A 49 -26.85 5.48 11.22
C ASN A 49 -25.90 5.08 10.09
N ALA A 50 -24.59 5.01 10.34
CA ALA A 50 -23.61 4.64 9.34
C ALA A 50 -23.82 3.21 8.82
N HIS A 51 -23.45 2.98 7.55
CA HIS A 51 -23.47 1.67 6.93
C HIS A 51 -22.11 1.35 6.27
N LYS A 52 -21.87 0.10 5.91
CA LYS A 52 -20.58 -0.36 5.37
C LYS A 52 -20.10 0.41 4.14
N GLY A 53 -21.01 0.97 3.33
CA GLY A 53 -20.67 1.76 2.13
C GLY A 53 -19.99 3.09 2.45
N ASP A 54 -20.20 3.65 3.64
CA ASP A 54 -19.64 4.94 4.05
C ASP A 54 -18.13 4.88 4.33
N PHE A 55 -17.61 3.66 4.53
CA PHE A 55 -16.18 3.44 4.91
C PHE A 55 -15.39 2.77 3.80
N GLY A 56 -15.89 2.85 2.57
CA GLY A 56 -15.22 2.40 1.36
C GLY A 56 -15.06 0.89 1.22
N HIS A 57 -14.51 0.51 0.08
CA HIS A 57 -14.25 -0.88 -0.30
C HIS A 57 -12.78 -1.02 -0.72
N VAL A 58 -12.01 -1.77 0.06
CA VAL A 58 -10.61 -2.11 -0.25
C VAL A 58 -10.56 -3.41 -1.04
N LEU A 59 -9.88 -3.40 -2.20
CA LEU A 59 -9.54 -4.61 -2.95
C LEU A 59 -8.04 -4.87 -2.84
N VAL A 60 -7.67 -6.02 -2.28
CA VAL A 60 -6.27 -6.49 -2.21
C VAL A 60 -6.00 -7.47 -3.34
N VAL A 61 -5.02 -7.16 -4.19
CA VAL A 61 -4.63 -7.94 -5.38
C VAL A 61 -3.23 -8.49 -5.22
N GLY A 62 -3.09 -9.81 -5.18
CA GLY A 62 -1.80 -10.48 -5.00
C GLY A 62 -1.94 -11.94 -4.56
N GLY A 63 -0.94 -12.44 -3.83
CA GLY A 63 -0.95 -13.81 -3.33
C GLY A 63 -0.80 -14.84 -4.44
N ASP A 64 0.34 -14.85 -5.14
CA ASP A 64 0.70 -15.93 -6.07
C ASP A 64 0.95 -17.23 -5.30
N LEU A 65 1.14 -18.34 -6.02
CA LEU A 65 1.40 -19.64 -5.42
C LEU A 65 2.56 -19.58 -4.41
N GLY A 66 2.31 -20.03 -3.19
CA GLY A 66 3.27 -20.00 -2.08
C GLY A 66 3.30 -18.69 -1.28
N THR A 67 2.62 -17.64 -1.72
CA THR A 67 2.63 -16.30 -1.06
C THR A 67 1.24 -15.78 -0.71
N GLY A 68 0.22 -16.65 -0.67
CA GLY A 68 -1.16 -16.31 -0.34
C GLY A 68 -1.36 -15.63 1.03
N GLY A 69 -0.44 -15.87 2.00
CA GLY A 69 -0.50 -15.24 3.32
C GLY A 69 -0.36 -13.71 3.29
N ALA A 70 0.39 -13.15 2.32
CA ALA A 70 0.62 -11.72 2.23
C ALA A 70 -0.67 -10.91 2.01
N VAL A 71 -1.55 -11.38 1.09
CA VAL A 71 -2.83 -10.71 0.86
C VAL A 71 -3.78 -10.84 2.06
N LEU A 72 -3.66 -11.92 2.84
CA LEU A 72 -4.49 -12.09 4.04
C LEU A 72 -4.07 -11.14 5.14
N LEU A 73 -2.77 -10.91 5.33
CA LEU A 73 -2.27 -9.91 6.30
C LEU A 73 -2.75 -8.51 5.94
N SER A 74 -2.68 -8.13 4.65
CA SER A 74 -3.19 -6.83 4.18
C SER A 74 -4.70 -6.74 4.36
N ALA A 75 -5.45 -7.78 4.02
CA ALA A 75 -6.90 -7.80 4.12
C ALA A 75 -7.38 -7.74 5.58
N GLU A 76 -6.76 -8.50 6.49
CA GLU A 76 -7.07 -8.46 7.92
C GLU A 76 -6.77 -7.07 8.52
N ALA A 77 -5.64 -6.48 8.16
CA ALA A 77 -5.28 -5.14 8.61
C ALA A 77 -6.30 -4.10 8.10
N ALA A 78 -6.70 -4.17 6.83
CA ALA A 78 -7.71 -3.28 6.27
C ALA A 78 -9.07 -3.42 6.98
N LEU A 79 -9.52 -4.66 7.22
CA LEU A 79 -10.75 -4.95 7.94
C LEU A 79 -10.73 -4.38 9.36
N ARG A 80 -9.66 -4.66 10.12
CA ARG A 80 -9.53 -4.23 11.53
C ARG A 80 -9.31 -2.73 11.70
N CYS A 81 -8.78 -2.06 10.67
CA CYS A 81 -8.64 -0.60 10.65
C CYS A 81 -9.90 0.11 10.14
N GLY A 82 -11.00 -0.62 9.90
CA GLY A 82 -12.33 -0.05 9.73
C GLY A 82 -12.75 0.19 8.28
N ALA A 83 -12.10 -0.40 7.28
CA ALA A 83 -12.66 -0.45 5.93
C ALA A 83 -14.05 -1.11 5.94
N GLY A 84 -15.02 -0.52 5.25
CA GLY A 84 -16.40 -1.00 5.27
C GLY A 84 -16.60 -2.32 4.56
N LEU A 85 -15.84 -2.54 3.50
CA LEU A 85 -15.78 -3.78 2.72
C LEU A 85 -14.33 -4.10 2.36
N VAL A 86 -13.99 -5.38 2.42
CA VAL A 86 -12.65 -5.86 2.00
C VAL A 86 -12.82 -7.04 1.05
N SER A 87 -12.22 -6.96 -0.13
CA SER A 87 -12.13 -8.05 -1.10
C SER A 87 -10.67 -8.46 -1.29
N VAL A 88 -10.45 -9.73 -1.56
CA VAL A 88 -9.15 -10.30 -1.92
C VAL A 88 -9.26 -10.95 -3.29
N ALA A 89 -8.41 -10.56 -4.22
CA ALA A 89 -8.23 -11.23 -5.52
C ALA A 89 -6.87 -11.94 -5.51
N THR A 90 -6.91 -13.26 -5.50
CA THR A 90 -5.74 -14.13 -5.34
C THR A 90 -5.86 -15.37 -6.22
N ARG A 91 -4.88 -16.27 -6.16
CA ARG A 91 -4.98 -17.56 -6.85
C ARG A 91 -6.20 -18.36 -6.39
N PRO A 92 -6.89 -19.09 -7.28
CA PRO A 92 -8.04 -19.92 -6.91
C PRO A 92 -7.74 -20.91 -5.78
N GLU A 93 -6.52 -21.42 -5.72
CA GLU A 93 -6.04 -22.38 -4.72
C GLU A 93 -6.09 -21.84 -3.29
N HIS A 94 -6.07 -20.51 -3.13
CA HIS A 94 -6.06 -19.86 -1.81
C HIS A 94 -7.46 -19.50 -1.29
N VAL A 95 -8.51 -19.62 -2.10
CA VAL A 95 -9.86 -19.14 -1.74
C VAL A 95 -10.39 -19.82 -0.48
N SER A 96 -10.34 -21.17 -0.42
CA SER A 96 -10.85 -21.91 0.74
C SER A 96 -10.09 -21.57 2.02
N ALA A 97 -8.75 -21.46 1.94
CA ALA A 97 -7.93 -21.08 3.09
C ALA A 97 -8.20 -19.62 3.53
N SER A 98 -8.42 -18.71 2.57
CA SER A 98 -8.77 -17.32 2.85
C SER A 98 -10.08 -17.20 3.60
N LEU A 99 -11.12 -17.88 3.14
CA LEU A 99 -12.44 -17.88 3.78
C LEU A 99 -12.42 -18.55 5.15
N ALA A 100 -11.60 -19.58 5.34
CA ALA A 100 -11.43 -20.21 6.65
C ALA A 100 -10.74 -19.29 7.67
N ARG A 101 -9.83 -18.41 7.20
CA ARG A 101 -9.05 -17.50 8.07
C ARG A 101 -9.74 -16.14 8.27
N LEU A 102 -10.40 -15.61 7.25
CA LEU A 102 -11.04 -14.29 7.23
C LEU A 102 -12.42 -14.37 6.55
N PRO A 103 -13.42 -14.95 7.22
CA PRO A 103 -14.76 -15.14 6.63
C PRO A 103 -15.48 -13.82 6.34
N GLU A 104 -15.05 -12.71 6.93
CA GLU A 104 -15.62 -11.38 6.71
C GLU A 104 -15.19 -10.76 5.37
N THR A 105 -14.18 -11.34 4.69
CA THR A 105 -13.69 -10.85 3.40
C THR A 105 -14.37 -11.56 2.23
N MET A 106 -14.51 -10.85 1.13
CA MET A 106 -14.94 -11.42 -0.14
C MET A 106 -13.71 -11.91 -0.91
N CYS A 107 -13.52 -13.23 -0.99
CA CYS A 107 -12.35 -13.80 -1.66
C CYS A 107 -12.68 -14.25 -3.07
N LEU A 108 -11.97 -13.74 -4.07
CA LEU A 108 -12.09 -14.04 -5.48
C LEU A 108 -10.85 -14.79 -5.98
N GLY A 109 -11.03 -16.02 -6.48
CA GLY A 109 -9.99 -16.75 -7.17
C GLY A 109 -9.85 -16.24 -8.61
N VAL A 110 -8.68 -15.71 -8.97
CA VAL A 110 -8.42 -15.13 -10.30
C VAL A 110 -7.28 -15.85 -11.01
N SER A 111 -7.57 -16.38 -12.18
CA SER A 111 -6.60 -17.00 -13.09
C SER A 111 -6.09 -16.02 -14.16
N SER A 112 -6.84 -14.94 -14.43
CA SER A 112 -6.51 -13.92 -15.42
C SER A 112 -7.04 -12.54 -15.03
N ALA A 113 -6.45 -11.48 -15.59
CA ALA A 113 -6.84 -10.09 -15.33
C ALA A 113 -8.30 -9.77 -15.67
N ASN A 114 -8.89 -10.46 -16.67
CA ASN A 114 -10.28 -10.22 -17.05
C ASN A 114 -11.27 -10.52 -15.90
N GLN A 115 -10.90 -11.41 -14.98
CA GLN A 115 -11.73 -11.74 -13.81
C GLN A 115 -11.70 -10.65 -12.73
N LEU A 116 -10.77 -9.69 -12.81
CA LEU A 116 -10.71 -8.56 -11.88
C LEU A 116 -11.70 -7.45 -12.22
N MET A 117 -12.10 -7.28 -13.48
CA MET A 117 -12.78 -6.08 -13.97
C MET A 117 -13.99 -5.71 -13.11
N GLY A 118 -14.89 -6.64 -12.88
CA GLY A 118 -16.12 -6.36 -12.11
C GLY A 118 -15.92 -6.05 -10.63
N VAL A 119 -14.77 -6.41 -10.03
CA VAL A 119 -14.46 -6.05 -8.63
C VAL A 119 -13.63 -4.77 -8.57
N LEU A 120 -12.80 -4.49 -9.58
CA LEU A 120 -12.06 -3.22 -9.69
C LEU A 120 -13.04 -2.03 -9.72
N GLU A 121 -14.09 -2.10 -10.52
CA GLU A 121 -15.09 -1.04 -10.64
C GLU A 121 -15.84 -0.72 -9.33
N ARG A 122 -15.95 -1.69 -8.43
CA ARG A 122 -16.65 -1.53 -7.15
C ARG A 122 -15.75 -1.11 -6.00
N ALA A 123 -14.45 -1.29 -6.14
CA ALA A 123 -13.49 -0.91 -5.12
C ALA A 123 -13.28 0.61 -5.12
N SER A 124 -13.14 1.21 -3.94
CA SER A 124 -12.77 2.61 -3.78
C SER A 124 -11.26 2.81 -3.61
N VAL A 125 -10.55 1.78 -3.14
CA VAL A 125 -9.09 1.77 -2.95
C VAL A 125 -8.54 0.42 -3.36
N LEU A 126 -7.41 0.41 -4.05
CA LEU A 126 -6.74 -0.81 -4.50
C LEU A 126 -5.41 -0.99 -3.75
N VAL A 127 -5.14 -2.21 -3.35
CA VAL A 127 -3.83 -2.66 -2.86
C VAL A 127 -3.27 -3.62 -3.89
N VAL A 128 -2.03 -3.43 -4.32
CA VAL A 128 -1.38 -4.34 -5.25
C VAL A 128 0.06 -4.59 -4.86
N GLY A 129 0.46 -5.86 -4.93
CA GLY A 129 1.85 -6.24 -4.71
C GLY A 129 2.14 -7.26 -3.63
N PRO A 130 1.40 -7.30 -2.49
CA PRO A 130 1.59 -8.33 -1.48
C PRO A 130 1.55 -9.74 -2.08
N GLY A 131 2.71 -10.41 -2.13
CA GLY A 131 2.81 -11.75 -2.70
C GLY A 131 2.37 -11.89 -4.16
N LEU A 132 2.39 -10.82 -4.96
CA LEU A 132 1.87 -10.81 -6.35
C LEU A 132 2.69 -11.70 -7.30
N GLY A 133 3.98 -11.89 -7.02
CA GLY A 133 4.91 -12.52 -7.93
C GLY A 133 5.23 -11.64 -9.14
N GLN A 134 6.31 -11.99 -9.85
CA GLN A 134 6.81 -11.25 -11.00
C GLN A 134 6.67 -12.02 -12.32
N ALA A 135 5.97 -13.16 -12.30
CA ALA A 135 5.66 -13.98 -13.45
C ALA A 135 4.48 -13.39 -14.28
N ALA A 136 4.07 -14.07 -15.33
CA ALA A 136 3.04 -13.59 -16.26
C ALA A 136 1.71 -13.26 -15.56
N TRP A 137 1.30 -14.05 -14.57
CA TRP A 137 0.09 -13.82 -13.82
C TRP A 137 0.14 -12.49 -13.06
N GLY A 138 1.17 -12.27 -12.24
CA GLY A 138 1.33 -11.03 -11.47
C GLY A 138 1.42 -9.80 -12.38
N ARG A 139 2.18 -9.89 -13.48
CA ARG A 139 2.26 -8.79 -14.47
C ARG A 139 0.91 -8.47 -15.11
N SER A 140 0.12 -9.49 -15.44
CA SER A 140 -1.21 -9.30 -16.02
C SER A 140 -2.16 -8.60 -15.05
N LEU A 141 -2.18 -9.02 -13.76
CA LEU A 141 -3.01 -8.39 -12.74
C LEU A 141 -2.56 -6.95 -12.45
N LEU A 142 -1.24 -6.73 -12.34
CA LEU A 142 -0.70 -5.38 -12.14
C LEU A 142 -1.11 -4.43 -13.26
N SER A 143 -1.05 -4.89 -14.52
CA SER A 143 -1.48 -4.09 -15.66
C SER A 143 -2.95 -3.70 -15.58
N ALA A 144 -3.83 -4.58 -15.10
CA ALA A 144 -5.24 -4.27 -14.92
C ALA A 144 -5.46 -3.24 -13.81
N VAL A 145 -4.77 -3.40 -12.66
CA VAL A 145 -4.82 -2.46 -11.53
C VAL A 145 -4.27 -1.09 -11.90
N ALA A 146 -3.15 -1.03 -12.62
CA ALA A 146 -2.51 0.21 -13.02
C ALA A 146 -3.37 1.07 -13.96
N ASN A 147 -4.31 0.47 -14.69
CA ASN A 147 -5.26 1.17 -15.56
C ASN A 147 -6.52 1.66 -14.82
N ALA A 148 -6.68 1.34 -13.56
CA ALA A 148 -7.80 1.80 -12.73
C ALA A 148 -7.50 3.21 -12.17
N GLU A 149 -8.55 4.02 -11.97
CA GLU A 149 -8.41 5.43 -11.58
C GLU A 149 -8.42 5.65 -10.07
N GLN A 150 -8.84 4.64 -9.30
CA GLN A 150 -8.94 4.73 -7.85
C GLN A 150 -7.56 4.90 -7.20
N PRO A 151 -7.45 5.54 -6.02
CA PRO A 151 -6.23 5.57 -5.22
C PRO A 151 -5.69 4.17 -4.97
N GLN A 152 -4.38 4.00 -5.05
CA GLN A 152 -3.73 2.70 -4.99
C GLN A 152 -2.59 2.69 -3.96
N VAL A 153 -2.43 1.58 -3.25
CA VAL A 153 -1.26 1.31 -2.41
C VAL A 153 -0.42 0.23 -3.08
N TRP A 154 0.83 0.59 -3.41
CA TRP A 154 1.78 -0.27 -4.12
C TRP A 154 2.89 -0.72 -3.20
N ASP A 155 3.08 -2.03 -3.07
CA ASP A 155 4.13 -2.64 -2.24
C ASP A 155 4.80 -3.82 -2.93
N ALA A 156 5.89 -4.27 -2.39
CA ALA A 156 6.57 -5.54 -2.71
C ALA A 156 6.74 -5.77 -4.22
N ASP A 157 6.14 -6.85 -4.77
CA ASP A 157 6.34 -7.22 -6.17
C ASP A 157 5.78 -6.19 -7.16
N ALA A 158 4.77 -5.43 -6.80
CA ALA A 158 4.30 -4.32 -7.63
C ALA A 158 5.39 -3.25 -7.82
N LEU A 159 6.13 -2.91 -6.75
CA LEU A 159 7.26 -1.98 -6.83
C LEU A 159 8.43 -2.55 -7.65
N ASN A 160 8.69 -3.85 -7.52
CA ASN A 160 9.71 -4.54 -8.32
C ASN A 160 9.37 -4.52 -9.83
N LEU A 161 8.10 -4.70 -10.17
CA LEU A 161 7.62 -4.63 -11.55
C LEU A 161 7.62 -3.19 -12.06
N LEU A 162 7.20 -2.22 -11.24
CA LEU A 162 7.24 -0.79 -11.55
C LEU A 162 8.66 -0.30 -11.84
N ALA A 163 9.67 -0.83 -11.15
CA ALA A 163 11.08 -0.51 -11.40
C ALA A 163 11.55 -0.97 -12.80
N ARG A 164 10.97 -2.07 -13.32
CA ARG A 164 11.31 -2.61 -14.65
C ARG A 164 10.53 -1.96 -15.79
N THR A 165 9.28 -1.60 -15.51
CA THR A 165 8.37 -1.00 -16.49
C THR A 165 7.67 0.17 -15.80
N PRO A 166 8.26 1.38 -15.88
CA PRO A 166 7.69 2.57 -15.25
C PRO A 166 6.29 2.85 -15.79
N LEU A 167 5.36 3.12 -14.88
CA LEU A 167 3.96 3.47 -15.15
C LEU A 167 3.62 4.75 -14.40
N ALA A 168 2.68 5.53 -14.92
CA ALA A 168 2.04 6.59 -14.17
C ALA A 168 1.06 5.96 -13.16
N LEU A 169 1.02 6.51 -11.95
CA LEU A 169 0.09 6.06 -10.92
C LEU A 169 -1.08 7.03 -10.82
N PRO A 170 -2.28 6.56 -10.45
CA PRO A 170 -3.41 7.42 -10.17
C PRO A 170 -3.11 8.42 -9.05
N SER A 171 -3.76 9.57 -9.10
CA SER A 171 -3.67 10.56 -8.02
C SER A 171 -4.12 9.97 -6.68
N GLY A 172 -3.47 10.38 -5.60
CA GLY A 172 -3.76 9.87 -4.27
C GLY A 172 -3.17 8.48 -3.97
N SER A 173 -2.28 7.96 -4.83
CA SER A 173 -1.61 6.68 -4.58
C SER A 173 -0.46 6.81 -3.59
N ILE A 174 -0.14 5.67 -2.95
CA ILE A 174 0.95 5.53 -1.97
C ILE A 174 1.88 4.41 -2.42
N LEU A 175 3.20 4.68 -2.40
CA LEU A 175 4.26 3.70 -2.59
C LEU A 175 4.89 3.38 -1.24
N THR A 176 5.15 2.10 -0.95
CA THR A 176 5.70 1.67 0.35
C THR A 176 7.04 0.93 0.22
N PRO A 177 8.06 1.49 -0.46
CA PRO A 177 9.31 0.78 -0.66
C PRO A 177 10.11 0.60 0.64
N HIS A 178 10.71 -0.58 0.82
CA HIS A 178 11.88 -0.72 1.68
C HIS A 178 13.15 -0.23 0.94
N PRO A 179 14.32 -0.02 1.60
CA PRO A 179 15.49 0.57 0.94
C PRO A 179 15.94 -0.15 -0.33
N GLY A 180 15.84 -1.49 -0.39
CA GLY A 180 16.22 -2.25 -1.59
C GLY A 180 15.23 -2.07 -2.76
N GLU A 181 13.94 -1.90 -2.50
CA GLU A 181 12.92 -1.55 -3.51
C GLU A 181 13.11 -0.11 -4.00
N ALA A 182 13.37 0.83 -3.08
CA ALA A 182 13.69 2.20 -3.40
C ALA A 182 14.93 2.31 -4.31
N ALA A 183 15.95 1.52 -4.03
CA ALA A 183 17.16 1.43 -4.85
C ALA A 183 16.85 1.00 -6.29
N ARG A 184 16.03 -0.05 -6.46
CA ARG A 184 15.60 -0.52 -7.79
C ARG A 184 14.76 0.54 -8.53
N LEU A 185 13.81 1.16 -7.84
CA LEU A 185 12.97 2.21 -8.39
C LEU A 185 13.76 3.45 -8.85
N LEU A 186 14.85 3.79 -8.13
CA LEU A 186 15.71 4.92 -8.47
C LEU A 186 16.87 4.56 -9.41
N GLY A 187 17.17 3.27 -9.61
CA GLY A 187 18.34 2.81 -10.37
C GLY A 187 19.67 3.13 -9.69
N ILE A 188 19.71 3.09 -8.35
CA ILE A 188 20.90 3.34 -7.52
C ILE A 188 21.13 2.18 -6.56
N SER A 189 22.23 2.19 -5.79
CA SER A 189 22.49 1.16 -4.79
C SER A 189 21.69 1.36 -3.49
N THR A 190 21.51 0.31 -2.72
CA THR A 190 20.84 0.38 -1.41
C THR A 190 21.62 1.25 -0.43
N GLU A 191 22.95 1.22 -0.50
CA GLU A 191 23.85 2.06 0.29
C GLU A 191 23.63 3.55 -0.03
N ALA A 192 23.47 3.88 -1.31
CA ALA A 192 23.17 5.26 -1.73
C ALA A 192 21.79 5.74 -1.22
N VAL A 193 20.78 4.87 -1.20
CA VAL A 193 19.48 5.17 -0.56
C VAL A 193 19.66 5.41 0.94
N GLN A 194 20.44 4.58 1.63
CA GLN A 194 20.66 4.70 3.07
C GLN A 194 21.48 5.95 3.43
N ALA A 195 22.43 6.36 2.57
CA ALA A 195 23.23 7.56 2.77
C ALA A 195 22.40 8.86 2.67
N ASP A 196 21.33 8.87 1.83
CA ASP A 196 20.41 10.01 1.69
C ASP A 196 18.97 9.53 1.60
N ARG A 197 18.44 9.03 2.71
CA ARG A 197 17.06 8.53 2.79
C ARG A 197 16.02 9.61 2.48
N GLN A 198 16.25 10.85 2.96
CA GLN A 198 15.34 11.96 2.71
C GLN A 198 15.28 12.34 1.24
N GLY A 199 16.43 12.46 0.59
CA GLY A 199 16.51 12.72 -0.85
C GLY A 199 15.90 11.58 -1.67
N ALA A 200 16.13 10.33 -1.29
CA ALA A 200 15.55 9.17 -1.95
C ALA A 200 14.01 9.16 -1.86
N ALA A 201 13.44 9.40 -0.66
CA ALA A 201 12.00 9.45 -0.47
C ALA A 201 11.35 10.58 -1.30
N ARG A 202 11.92 11.79 -1.29
CA ARG A 202 11.45 12.93 -2.11
C ARG A 202 11.54 12.65 -3.61
N LYS A 203 12.64 12.02 -4.07
CA LYS A 203 12.80 11.67 -5.49
C LYS A 203 11.75 10.67 -5.95
N LEU A 204 11.44 9.66 -5.12
CA LEU A 204 10.39 8.68 -5.42
C LEU A 204 9.01 9.33 -5.45
N ALA A 205 8.67 10.16 -4.46
CA ALA A 205 7.38 10.83 -4.42
C ALA A 205 7.16 11.71 -5.66
N ARG A 206 8.17 12.49 -6.08
CA ARG A 206 8.11 13.31 -7.31
C ARG A 206 8.04 12.47 -8.56
N ARG A 207 8.88 11.43 -8.67
CA ARG A 207 8.96 10.59 -9.86
C ARG A 207 7.62 9.95 -10.21
N TYR A 208 6.88 9.50 -9.19
CA TYR A 208 5.61 8.79 -9.38
C TYR A 208 4.39 9.68 -9.09
N ASN A 209 4.60 10.96 -8.78
CA ASN A 209 3.55 11.90 -8.36
C ASN A 209 2.63 11.31 -7.28
N SER A 210 3.22 10.63 -6.29
CA SER A 210 2.52 9.85 -5.28
C SER A 210 3.20 10.01 -3.92
N VAL A 211 2.49 9.73 -2.85
CA VAL A 211 3.10 9.70 -1.51
C VAL A 211 4.03 8.49 -1.43
N CYS A 212 5.25 8.69 -0.93
CA CYS A 212 6.26 7.65 -0.74
C CYS A 212 6.48 7.40 0.75
N VAL A 213 6.26 6.16 1.20
CA VAL A 213 6.59 5.67 2.53
C VAL A 213 7.88 4.85 2.43
N LEU A 214 9.04 5.45 2.67
CA LEU A 214 10.32 4.75 2.69
C LEU A 214 10.53 4.05 4.02
N LYS A 215 10.21 2.75 4.04
CA LYS A 215 10.25 1.89 5.22
C LYS A 215 11.66 1.75 5.82
N GLY A 216 11.72 1.45 7.13
CA GLY A 216 12.95 1.16 7.88
C GLY A 216 12.98 1.86 9.23
N ALA A 217 14.07 1.71 9.98
CA ALA A 217 14.29 2.51 11.20
C ALA A 217 14.31 4.00 10.83
N GLY A 218 13.45 4.80 11.46
CA GLY A 218 13.17 6.16 10.99
C GLY A 218 12.43 6.14 9.64
N THR A 219 11.23 5.57 9.58
CA THR A 219 10.40 5.57 8.37
C THR A 219 10.07 7.00 7.95
N LEU A 220 10.29 7.29 6.66
CA LEU A 220 10.03 8.60 6.06
C LEU A 220 8.77 8.54 5.19
N VAL A 221 7.94 9.57 5.31
CA VAL A 221 6.84 9.81 4.39
C VAL A 221 7.16 11.08 3.61
N ALA A 222 7.13 11.02 2.28
CA ALA A 222 7.37 12.15 1.39
C ALA A 222 6.18 12.37 0.48
N ASP A 223 5.80 13.62 0.23
CA ASP A 223 4.82 13.98 -0.79
C ASP A 223 5.50 14.47 -2.08
N PRO A 224 4.77 14.59 -3.20
CA PRO A 224 5.30 15.14 -4.45
C PRO A 224 5.78 16.60 -4.35
N ALA A 225 5.23 17.39 -3.43
CA ALA A 225 5.64 18.78 -3.18
C ALA A 225 6.99 18.88 -2.46
N GLY A 226 7.46 17.77 -1.87
CA GLY A 226 8.75 17.67 -1.18
C GLY A 226 8.67 17.82 0.33
N GLN A 227 7.45 17.86 0.91
CA GLN A 227 7.26 17.76 2.34
C GLN A 227 7.73 16.41 2.86
N LEU A 228 8.15 16.36 4.12
CA LEU A 228 8.59 15.13 4.79
C LEU A 228 7.98 15.00 6.17
N MET A 229 7.55 13.77 6.50
CA MET A 229 7.34 13.33 7.87
C MET A 229 8.35 12.24 8.24
N LEU A 230 8.72 12.17 9.51
CA LEU A 230 9.63 11.17 10.08
C LEU A 230 8.93 10.46 11.23
N CYS A 231 8.92 9.14 11.18
CA CYS A 231 8.51 8.27 12.28
C CYS A 231 9.74 7.64 12.90
N GLU A 232 10.10 8.07 14.10
CA GLU A 232 11.20 7.48 14.89
C GLU A 232 10.74 6.29 15.75
N ARG A 233 9.43 6.03 15.78
CA ARG A 233 8.83 4.91 16.49
C ARG A 233 9.08 3.59 15.76
N GLY A 234 8.89 2.49 16.47
CA GLY A 234 9.06 1.13 15.97
C GLY A 234 9.95 0.28 16.87
N HIS A 235 10.02 -1.02 16.59
CA HIS A 235 10.79 -1.95 17.41
C HIS A 235 11.53 -2.98 16.55
N PRO A 236 12.78 -3.39 16.90
CA PRO A 236 13.53 -4.41 16.15
C PRO A 236 12.83 -5.76 16.04
N ALA A 237 11.90 -6.11 16.94
CA ALA A 237 11.08 -7.32 16.84
C ALA A 237 10.21 -7.36 15.57
N MET A 238 9.99 -6.22 14.91
CA MET A 238 9.28 -6.12 13.62
C MET A 238 10.17 -6.49 12.41
N ALA A 239 11.41 -6.88 12.62
CA ALA A 239 12.30 -7.31 11.54
C ALA A 239 11.95 -8.73 11.08
N GLY A 240 10.80 -8.89 10.44
CA GLY A 240 10.26 -10.16 9.95
C GLY A 240 9.40 -9.97 8.70
N ALA A 241 8.96 -11.10 8.13
CA ALA A 241 8.07 -11.08 6.97
C ALA A 241 6.64 -10.65 7.37
N GLY A 242 5.92 -9.99 6.46
CA GLY A 242 4.50 -9.68 6.59
C GLY A 242 4.19 -8.33 7.25
N PHE A 243 5.14 -7.70 7.95
CA PHE A 243 4.90 -6.38 8.58
C PHE A 243 4.60 -5.29 7.55
N GLY A 244 5.23 -5.34 6.37
CA GLY A 244 4.92 -4.46 5.24
C GLY A 244 3.50 -4.69 4.71
N ASP A 245 3.09 -5.95 4.59
CA ASP A 245 1.75 -6.33 4.13
C ASP A 245 0.66 -5.78 5.08
N VAL A 246 0.89 -5.85 6.40
CA VAL A 246 0.00 -5.23 7.40
C VAL A 246 -0.07 -3.71 7.21
N LEU A 247 1.08 -3.03 7.08
CA LEU A 247 1.10 -1.58 6.84
C LEU A 247 0.30 -1.20 5.60
N THR A 248 0.46 -1.95 4.52
CA THR A 248 -0.25 -1.73 3.25
C THR A 248 -1.77 -1.78 3.42
N GLY A 249 -2.26 -2.75 4.20
CA GLY A 249 -3.69 -2.86 4.54
C GLY A 249 -4.19 -1.70 5.42
N VAL A 250 -3.39 -1.26 6.39
CA VAL A 250 -3.70 -0.08 7.23
C VAL A 250 -3.86 1.17 6.37
N LEU A 251 -2.89 1.44 5.48
CA LEU A 251 -2.92 2.61 4.59
C LEU A 251 -4.17 2.61 3.70
N ALA A 252 -4.49 1.45 3.13
CA ALA A 252 -5.67 1.31 2.28
C ALA A 252 -6.99 1.54 3.04
N ALA A 253 -7.10 1.07 4.29
CA ALA A 253 -8.28 1.31 5.12
C ALA A 253 -8.46 2.79 5.47
N LEU A 254 -7.37 3.51 5.72
CA LEU A 254 -7.41 4.94 6.03
C LEU A 254 -7.80 5.77 4.80
N LEU A 255 -7.28 5.42 3.62
CA LEU A 255 -7.73 6.01 2.34
C LEU A 255 -9.22 5.73 2.08
N ALA A 256 -9.68 4.50 2.31
CA ALA A 256 -11.07 4.10 2.08
C ALA A 256 -12.06 4.85 2.99
N GLN A 257 -11.61 5.29 4.17
CA GLN A 257 -12.37 6.10 5.13
C GLN A 257 -12.24 7.61 4.88
N GLY A 258 -11.64 8.04 3.76
CA GLY A 258 -11.67 9.41 3.28
C GLY A 258 -10.47 10.28 3.66
N LEU A 259 -9.43 9.74 4.30
CA LEU A 259 -8.19 10.49 4.46
C LEU A 259 -7.49 10.60 3.10
N ASP A 260 -6.84 11.73 2.83
CA ASP A 260 -5.95 11.85 1.69
C ASP A 260 -4.68 10.99 1.87
N ALA A 261 -3.89 10.81 0.80
CA ALA A 261 -2.72 9.95 0.82
C ALA A 261 -1.65 10.38 1.83
N TRP A 262 -1.49 11.70 2.04
CA TRP A 262 -0.55 12.25 3.00
C TRP A 262 -0.96 11.95 4.44
N GLN A 263 -2.22 12.22 4.76
CA GLN A 263 -2.83 11.96 6.06
C GLN A 263 -2.85 10.45 6.37
N ALA A 264 -3.29 9.63 5.42
CA ALA A 264 -3.33 8.18 5.56
C ALA A 264 -1.94 7.57 5.79
N ALA A 265 -0.92 8.06 5.05
CA ALA A 265 0.45 7.61 5.22
C ALA A 265 1.02 8.00 6.60
N GLY A 266 0.83 9.24 7.04
CA GLY A 266 1.30 9.70 8.35
C GLY A 266 0.68 8.92 9.50
N LEU A 267 -0.65 8.83 9.53
CA LEU A 267 -1.38 8.11 10.57
C LEU A 267 -1.07 6.60 10.54
N GLY A 268 -1.10 5.97 9.37
CA GLY A 268 -0.87 4.54 9.22
C GLY A 268 0.54 4.12 9.64
N VAL A 269 1.56 4.88 9.25
CA VAL A 269 2.96 4.64 9.67
C VAL A 269 3.10 4.78 11.18
N TRP A 270 2.51 5.81 11.78
CA TRP A 270 2.57 6.02 13.22
C TRP A 270 1.87 4.90 14.00
N LEU A 271 0.65 4.52 13.64
CA LEU A 271 -0.10 3.43 14.26
C LEU A 271 0.65 2.10 14.19
N HIS A 272 1.16 1.76 13.01
CA HIS A 272 1.92 0.55 12.77
C HIS A 272 3.20 0.48 13.62
N ALA A 273 3.94 1.58 13.71
CA ALA A 273 5.14 1.68 14.52
C ALA A 273 4.84 1.58 16.03
N CYS A 274 3.80 2.27 16.52
CA CYS A 274 3.37 2.22 17.91
C CYS A 274 2.88 0.81 18.31
N ALA A 275 2.15 0.11 17.42
CA ALA A 275 1.75 -1.27 17.66
C ALA A 275 2.98 -2.19 17.77
N GLY A 276 3.96 -2.00 16.91
CA GLY A 276 5.22 -2.72 16.98
C GLY A 276 5.99 -2.49 18.27
N GLU A 277 6.01 -1.27 18.81
CA GLU A 277 6.59 -0.98 20.11
C GLU A 277 5.80 -1.62 21.26
N ARG A 278 4.47 -1.47 21.26
CA ARG A 278 3.59 -2.04 22.30
C ARG A 278 3.76 -3.56 22.41
N LEU A 279 3.91 -4.26 21.29
CA LEU A 279 4.10 -5.71 21.25
C LEU A 279 5.57 -6.13 21.41
N GLY A 280 6.50 -5.31 20.89
CA GLY A 280 7.93 -5.61 20.85
C GLY A 280 8.59 -5.76 22.23
N VAL A 281 8.00 -5.19 23.29
CA VAL A 281 8.49 -5.35 24.67
C VAL A 281 8.57 -6.81 25.10
N LYS A 282 7.85 -7.73 24.45
CA LYS A 282 7.92 -9.17 24.67
C LYS A 282 9.12 -9.83 23.98
N GLY A 283 9.87 -9.08 23.18
CA GLY A 283 11.07 -9.55 22.48
C GLY A 283 10.80 -10.24 21.15
N ARG A 284 11.65 -11.21 20.81
CA ARG A 284 11.62 -11.92 19.52
C ARG A 284 10.39 -12.80 19.36
N GLY A 285 10.02 -13.08 18.11
CA GLY A 285 8.92 -13.99 17.78
C GLY A 285 7.59 -13.28 17.57
N LEU A 286 7.59 -11.94 17.44
CA LEU A 286 6.40 -11.18 17.07
C LEU A 286 6.00 -11.57 15.64
N ALA A 287 4.76 -12.02 15.47
CA ALA A 287 4.17 -12.29 14.16
C ALA A 287 3.49 -11.03 13.61
N ALA A 288 3.55 -10.84 12.30
CA ALA A 288 2.92 -9.67 11.66
C ALA A 288 1.40 -9.61 11.93
N SER A 289 0.73 -10.76 12.00
CA SER A 289 -0.69 -10.86 12.33
C SER A 289 -1.06 -10.35 13.74
N ASP A 290 -0.09 -10.28 14.66
CA ASP A 290 -0.33 -9.75 16.01
C ASP A 290 -0.58 -8.24 16.00
N LEU A 291 -0.13 -7.52 14.95
CA LEU A 291 -0.22 -6.06 14.90
C LEU A 291 -1.65 -5.57 14.67
N ALA A 292 -2.40 -6.21 13.79
CA ALA A 292 -3.70 -5.68 13.35
C ALA A 292 -4.71 -5.46 14.51
N PRO A 293 -4.83 -6.36 15.50
CA PRO A 293 -5.66 -6.10 16.68
C PRO A 293 -5.19 -4.89 17.50
N VAL A 294 -3.88 -4.75 17.70
CA VAL A 294 -3.31 -3.65 18.49
C VAL A 294 -3.39 -2.31 17.73
N ILE A 295 -3.23 -2.33 16.42
CA ILE A 295 -3.46 -1.14 15.58
C ILE A 295 -4.91 -0.66 15.72
N ARG A 296 -5.89 -1.57 15.73
CA ARG A 296 -7.29 -1.23 15.97
C ARG A 296 -7.49 -0.52 17.31
N GLU A 297 -6.89 -1.04 18.38
CA GLU A 297 -6.95 -0.42 19.71
C GLU A 297 -6.35 0.99 19.70
N LEU A 298 -5.15 1.15 19.14
CA LEU A 298 -4.47 2.43 19.02
C LEU A 298 -5.25 3.42 18.15
N LEU A 299 -5.90 2.96 17.09
CA LEU A 299 -6.73 3.79 16.25
C LEU A 299 -7.94 4.30 17.03
N GLU A 300 -8.59 3.46 17.83
CA GLU A 300 -9.72 3.84 18.68
C GLU A 300 -9.28 4.79 19.82
N GLU A 301 -8.11 4.57 20.43
CA GLU A 301 -7.51 5.47 21.41
C GLU A 301 -7.23 6.87 20.82
N HIS A 302 -6.84 6.92 19.53
CA HIS A 302 -6.46 8.16 18.84
C HIS A 302 -7.66 8.86 18.18
N SER A 303 -8.56 8.10 17.59
CA SER A 303 -9.72 8.56 16.81
C SER A 303 -10.94 7.73 17.19
N ALA A 304 -11.58 8.09 18.29
CA ALA A 304 -12.72 7.35 18.81
C ALA A 304 -13.84 7.21 17.77
N CYS A 305 -14.41 5.99 17.67
CA CYS A 305 -15.48 5.67 16.72
C CYS A 305 -16.76 6.46 17.03
N LEU A 306 -17.06 6.68 18.31
CA LEU A 306 -18.20 7.48 18.77
C LEU A 306 -17.69 8.78 19.40
N ALA A 307 -18.41 9.88 19.12
CA ALA A 307 -18.13 11.20 19.70
C ALA A 307 -18.57 11.29 21.17
#